data_044f7ad22e0bf3e4c49584e68a5a7a00
#
_entry.id   044f7ad22e0bf3e4c49584e68a5a7a00
#
_cell.length_a   1.000
_cell.length_b   1.000
_cell.length_c   1.000
_cell.angle_alpha   90.00
_cell.angle_beta   90.00
_cell.angle_gamma   90.00
#
_symmetry.space_group_name_H-M   'P 1'
#
loop_
_entity.id
_entity.type
_entity.pdbx_description
1 polymer ?
#
loop_
_entity_poly.entity_id
_entity_poly.type
_entity_poly.pdbx_seq_one_letter_code
_entity_poly.pdbx_strand_id
1 'polypeptide(L)'
;MDDILELAHILSPGTICGEGNVSGRDVNFKSNSFWIKASGTSLDTLKQDDLVACHLNAVPFNVKDKPSMEVLFHAWIYDNYDEVNFIAHTHPTNTNKILCSESCHEFANRRLFPDQVVRNGRKSCLVPYATPGRPLRDEIKKQIEYFVDEEGFFPKLILLENHGIITTGSSYKDCVASSLMCEKSAEIFVGARLLGQIQYLTEHQIMAVDKDPNEAYRRKIF
;
A
#
# COMPACT_ATOMS: atom_id res chain seq x y z
N MET A 1 -8.64 -16.53 2.61
CA MET A 1 -7.17 -16.77 2.70
C MET A 1 -6.54 -16.85 1.32
N ASP A 2 -7.16 -17.51 0.35
CA ASP A 2 -6.60 -17.66 -1.01
C ASP A 2 -6.25 -16.32 -1.67
N ASP A 3 -7.10 -15.30 -1.52
CA ASP A 3 -6.84 -13.94 -2.03
C ASP A 3 -5.60 -13.29 -1.40
N ILE A 4 -5.29 -13.60 -0.14
CA ILE A 4 -4.08 -13.11 0.54
C ILE A 4 -2.83 -13.78 -0.02
N LEU A 5 -2.91 -15.08 -0.31
CA LEU A 5 -1.82 -15.83 -0.93
C LEU A 5 -1.57 -15.35 -2.36
N GLU A 6 -2.65 -15.13 -3.13
CA GLU A 6 -2.53 -14.60 -4.50
C GLU A 6 -1.92 -13.20 -4.50
N LEU A 7 -2.35 -12.33 -3.58
CA LEU A 7 -1.75 -11.00 -3.37
C LEU A 7 -0.25 -11.10 -3.10
N ALA A 8 0.15 -12.00 -2.19
CA ALA A 8 1.56 -12.22 -1.84
C ALA A 8 2.38 -12.68 -3.04
N HIS A 9 1.91 -13.72 -3.74
CA HIS A 9 2.64 -14.32 -4.85
C HIS A 9 2.80 -13.35 -6.04
N ILE A 10 1.77 -12.55 -6.35
CA ILE A 10 1.85 -11.55 -7.43
C ILE A 10 2.83 -10.43 -7.08
N LEU A 11 2.90 -10.01 -5.82
CA LEU A 11 3.76 -8.92 -5.39
C LEU A 11 5.17 -9.37 -4.95
N SER A 12 5.44 -10.66 -4.95
CA SER A 12 6.74 -11.21 -4.56
C SER A 12 7.91 -10.93 -5.53
N PRO A 13 7.73 -10.74 -6.86
CA PRO A 13 8.86 -10.50 -7.75
C PRO A 13 9.70 -9.30 -7.31
N GLY A 14 11.01 -9.54 -7.14
CA GLY A 14 11.97 -8.52 -6.70
C GLY A 14 12.05 -8.32 -5.18
N THR A 15 11.27 -9.06 -4.38
CA THR A 15 11.43 -9.07 -2.92
C THR A 15 12.54 -10.01 -2.49
N ILE A 16 13.25 -9.64 -1.42
CA ILE A 16 14.22 -10.50 -0.76
C ILE A 16 13.49 -11.33 0.31
N CYS A 17 14.00 -12.52 0.59
CA CYS A 17 13.43 -13.42 1.59
C CYS A 17 13.12 -12.69 2.93
N GLY A 18 11.88 -12.77 3.36
CA GLY A 18 11.39 -12.13 4.59
C GLY A 18 10.89 -10.70 4.45
N GLU A 19 11.17 -10.01 3.34
CA GLU A 19 10.67 -8.64 3.09
C GLU A 19 9.16 -8.61 2.88
N GLY A 20 8.60 -7.46 3.24
CA GLY A 20 7.20 -7.14 3.03
C GLY A 20 6.23 -8.03 3.80
N ASN A 21 5.00 -7.68 3.73
CA ASN A 21 3.90 -8.45 4.32
C ASN A 21 2.57 -8.10 3.64
N VAL A 22 1.64 -9.03 3.74
CA VAL A 22 0.27 -8.90 3.23
C VAL A 22 -0.72 -9.31 4.29
N SER A 23 -1.89 -8.72 4.25
CA SER A 23 -3.01 -9.08 5.12
C SER A 23 -4.36 -8.93 4.43
N GLY A 24 -5.37 -9.56 5.00
CA GLY A 24 -6.75 -9.41 4.57
C GLY A 24 -7.73 -9.60 5.73
N ARG A 25 -8.86 -8.88 5.70
CA ARG A 25 -9.94 -9.05 6.67
C ARG A 25 -10.48 -10.48 6.61
N ASP A 26 -10.83 -11.03 7.75
CA ASP A 26 -11.54 -12.29 7.83
C ASP A 26 -13.04 -12.06 7.66
N VAL A 27 -13.53 -12.28 6.45
CA VAL A 27 -14.96 -12.13 6.12
C VAL A 27 -15.88 -13.12 6.86
N ASN A 28 -15.32 -14.21 7.42
CA ASN A 28 -16.07 -15.25 8.15
C ASN A 28 -16.23 -14.93 9.64
N PHE A 29 -15.34 -14.14 10.23
CA PHE A 29 -15.33 -13.76 11.65
C PHE A 29 -15.80 -12.33 11.89
N LYS A 30 -16.89 -11.90 11.25
CA LYS A 30 -17.57 -10.62 11.53
C LYS A 30 -16.62 -9.50 11.99
N SER A 31 -15.97 -8.85 11.03
CA SER A 31 -15.37 -7.51 11.14
C SER A 31 -14.28 -7.22 12.20
N ASN A 32 -14.01 -8.10 13.17
CA ASN A 32 -13.11 -7.80 14.28
C ASN A 32 -11.75 -8.53 14.20
N SER A 33 -11.38 -9.07 13.04
CA SER A 33 -10.14 -9.81 12.85
C SER A 33 -9.62 -9.74 11.43
N PHE A 34 -8.35 -10.05 11.27
CA PHE A 34 -7.68 -10.14 9.99
C PHE A 34 -6.59 -11.22 10.03
N TRP A 35 -6.23 -11.70 8.84
CA TRP A 35 -5.09 -12.59 8.65
C TRP A 35 -3.90 -11.80 8.13
N ILE A 36 -2.71 -12.09 8.64
CA ILE A 36 -1.46 -11.44 8.23
C ILE A 36 -0.35 -12.45 8.10
N LYS A 37 0.58 -12.22 7.20
CA LYS A 37 1.80 -13.00 7.03
C LYS A 37 2.58 -13.11 8.34
N ALA A 38 3.00 -14.34 8.69
CA ALA A 38 3.86 -14.59 9.84
C ALA A 38 5.25 -13.96 9.66
N SER A 39 5.87 -13.60 10.78
CA SER A 39 7.26 -13.13 10.80
C SER A 39 8.21 -14.26 10.36
N GLY A 40 9.17 -13.93 9.50
CA GLY A 40 10.19 -14.88 9.02
C GLY A 40 9.76 -15.74 7.83
N THR A 41 8.53 -15.59 7.30
CA THR A 41 8.10 -16.21 6.04
C THR A 41 8.35 -15.29 4.86
N SER A 42 8.27 -15.78 3.63
CA SER A 42 8.50 -15.02 2.40
C SER A 42 7.23 -14.94 1.56
N LEU A 43 7.06 -13.84 0.78
CA LEU A 43 5.87 -13.64 -0.04
C LEU A 43 5.76 -14.65 -1.18
N ASP A 44 6.88 -15.02 -1.78
CA ASP A 44 6.96 -15.95 -2.93
C ASP A 44 6.56 -17.40 -2.60
N THR A 45 6.73 -17.80 -1.35
CA THR A 45 6.47 -19.17 -0.87
C THR A 45 5.38 -19.24 0.20
N LEU A 46 4.65 -18.15 0.40
CA LEU A 46 3.63 -18.02 1.44
C LEU A 46 2.54 -19.09 1.29
N LYS A 47 2.19 -19.74 2.39
CA LYS A 47 1.14 -20.76 2.48
C LYS A 47 0.11 -20.39 3.53
N GLN A 48 -1.01 -21.09 3.55
CA GLN A 48 -2.06 -20.84 4.53
C GLN A 48 -1.57 -20.97 5.98
N ASP A 49 -0.70 -21.95 6.26
CA ASP A 49 -0.11 -22.17 7.58
C ASP A 49 0.86 -21.04 8.00
N ASP A 50 1.27 -20.19 7.06
CA ASP A 50 2.11 -19.01 7.30
C ASP A 50 1.26 -17.75 7.59
N LEU A 51 -0.05 -17.87 7.65
CA LEU A 51 -0.95 -16.78 8.00
C LEU A 51 -1.34 -16.85 9.47
N VAL A 52 -1.26 -15.72 10.14
CA VAL A 52 -1.62 -15.55 11.56
C VAL A 52 -2.91 -14.75 11.67
N ALA A 53 -3.90 -15.30 12.36
CA ALA A 53 -5.13 -14.59 12.70
C ALA A 53 -4.88 -13.62 13.87
N CYS A 54 -5.23 -12.35 13.70
CA CYS A 54 -5.06 -11.30 14.69
C CYS A 54 -6.37 -10.53 14.92
N HIS A 55 -6.56 -10.10 16.18
CA HIS A 55 -7.56 -9.10 16.53
C HIS A 55 -7.15 -7.69 16.02
N LEU A 56 -8.10 -6.76 15.94
CA LEU A 56 -7.83 -5.36 15.52
C LEU A 56 -6.92 -4.59 16.50
N ASN A 57 -6.67 -5.11 17.70
CA ASN A 57 -5.66 -4.59 18.62
C ASN A 57 -4.25 -5.19 18.38
N ALA A 58 -4.05 -5.88 17.25
CA ALA A 58 -2.81 -6.54 16.85
C ALA A 58 -2.38 -7.76 17.70
N VAL A 59 -3.26 -8.27 18.53
CA VAL A 59 -2.98 -9.48 19.35
C VAL A 59 -3.37 -10.72 18.53
N PRO A 60 -2.46 -11.71 18.34
CA PRO A 60 -2.81 -12.96 17.66
C PRO A 60 -3.78 -13.79 18.50
N PHE A 61 -4.67 -14.54 17.84
CA PHE A 61 -5.62 -15.44 18.52
C PHE A 61 -4.91 -16.53 19.31
N ASN A 62 -3.82 -17.06 18.77
CA ASN A 62 -2.94 -17.97 19.49
C ASN A 62 -1.66 -17.22 19.88
N VAL A 63 -1.41 -17.12 21.17
CA VAL A 63 -0.25 -16.39 21.74
C VAL A 63 1.13 -16.94 21.32
N LYS A 64 1.18 -18.14 20.75
CA LYS A 64 2.41 -18.74 20.22
C LYS A 64 2.73 -18.27 18.80
N ASP A 65 1.73 -17.75 18.07
CA ASP A 65 1.90 -17.30 16.71
C ASP A 65 2.64 -15.95 16.68
N LYS A 66 3.47 -15.78 15.67
CA LYS A 66 4.28 -14.58 15.50
C LYS A 66 3.87 -13.86 14.21
N PRO A 67 2.91 -12.93 14.26
CA PRO A 67 2.58 -12.11 13.10
C PRO A 67 3.77 -11.26 12.67
N SER A 68 3.70 -10.67 11.47
CA SER A 68 4.67 -9.66 11.03
C SER A 68 4.93 -8.62 12.13
N MET A 69 6.17 -8.16 12.26
CA MET A 69 6.53 -7.09 13.21
C MET A 69 5.77 -5.79 12.95
N GLU A 70 5.21 -5.64 11.75
CA GLU A 70 4.47 -4.46 11.31
C GLU A 70 2.95 -4.62 11.45
N VAL A 71 2.48 -5.66 12.11
CA VAL A 71 1.05 -5.92 12.40
C VAL A 71 0.31 -4.71 12.98
N LEU A 72 1.02 -3.81 13.67
CA LEU A 72 0.41 -2.67 14.36
C LEU A 72 -0.25 -1.66 13.43
N PHE A 73 0.35 -1.34 12.27
CA PHE A 73 -0.29 -0.42 11.34
C PHE A 73 -1.41 -1.11 10.55
N HIS A 74 -1.30 -2.40 10.22
CA HIS A 74 -2.39 -3.15 9.62
C HIS A 74 -3.63 -3.14 10.53
N ALA A 75 -3.43 -3.49 11.80
CA ALA A 75 -4.50 -3.50 12.79
C ALA A 75 -5.16 -2.12 12.90
N TRP A 76 -4.36 -1.03 13.00
CA TRP A 76 -4.89 0.31 13.10
C TRP A 76 -5.68 0.74 11.86
N ILE A 77 -5.20 0.42 10.65
CA ILE A 77 -5.93 0.73 9.40
C ILE A 77 -7.27 -0.01 9.41
N TYR A 78 -7.28 -1.32 9.70
CA TYR A 78 -8.53 -2.09 9.74
C TYR A 78 -9.50 -1.62 10.84
N ASP A 79 -9.01 -1.15 11.97
CA ASP A 79 -9.85 -0.67 13.07
C ASP A 79 -10.54 0.67 12.76
N ASN A 80 -9.98 1.47 11.86
CA ASN A 80 -10.45 2.82 11.56
C ASN A 80 -11.07 3.01 10.18
N TYR A 81 -10.87 2.07 9.22
CA TYR A 81 -11.29 2.21 7.83
C TYR A 81 -11.94 0.91 7.32
N ASP A 82 -13.27 0.85 7.42
CA ASP A 82 -14.06 -0.35 7.07
C ASP A 82 -14.03 -0.69 5.57
N GLU A 83 -13.75 0.28 4.71
CA GLU A 83 -13.60 0.08 3.27
C GLU A 83 -12.33 -0.67 2.87
N VAL A 84 -11.34 -0.78 3.77
CA VAL A 84 -10.09 -1.50 3.53
C VAL A 84 -10.24 -2.96 3.93
N ASN A 85 -10.19 -3.86 2.95
CA ASN A 85 -10.23 -5.31 3.17
C ASN A 85 -8.88 -5.99 2.99
N PHE A 86 -7.96 -5.38 2.21
CA PHE A 86 -6.62 -5.90 1.95
C PHE A 86 -5.58 -4.81 2.12
N ILE A 87 -4.42 -5.22 2.63
CA ILE A 87 -3.24 -4.35 2.77
C ILE A 87 -2.03 -5.14 2.27
N ALA A 88 -1.21 -4.51 1.44
CA ALA A 88 0.11 -5.02 1.08
C ALA A 88 1.18 -3.98 1.40
N HIS A 89 2.26 -4.43 2.03
CA HIS A 89 3.47 -3.66 2.27
C HIS A 89 4.63 -4.33 1.55
N THR A 90 5.29 -3.59 0.67
CA THR A 90 6.39 -4.08 -0.17
C THR A 90 7.48 -3.03 -0.32
N HIS A 91 8.67 -3.46 -0.80
CA HIS A 91 9.85 -2.61 -1.00
C HIS A 91 10.27 -2.54 -2.48
N PRO A 92 9.45 -2.01 -3.39
CA PRO A 92 9.73 -2.04 -4.83
C PRO A 92 10.96 -1.19 -5.16
N THR A 93 11.85 -1.73 -6.01
CA THR A 93 13.18 -1.17 -6.22
C THR A 93 13.19 0.24 -6.80
N ASN A 94 12.40 0.51 -7.86
CA ASN A 94 12.39 1.84 -8.47
C ASN A 94 11.69 2.87 -7.58
N THR A 95 10.64 2.45 -6.89
CA THR A 95 9.97 3.29 -5.90
C THR A 95 10.92 3.65 -4.76
N ASN A 96 11.68 2.68 -4.23
CA ASN A 96 12.65 2.94 -3.17
C ASN A 96 13.81 3.86 -3.60
N LYS A 97 14.22 3.86 -4.89
CA LYS A 97 15.17 4.88 -5.40
C LYS A 97 14.66 6.30 -5.17
N ILE A 98 13.34 6.51 -5.35
CA ILE A 98 12.71 7.81 -5.15
C ILE A 98 12.54 8.10 -3.65
N LEU A 99 12.06 7.11 -2.88
CA LEU A 99 11.82 7.26 -1.44
C LEU A 99 13.10 7.49 -0.62
N CYS A 100 14.26 7.09 -1.14
CA CYS A 100 15.58 7.39 -0.59
C CYS A 100 16.19 8.69 -1.14
N SER A 101 15.39 9.57 -1.74
CA SER A 101 15.83 10.84 -2.32
C SER A 101 14.85 11.98 -2.00
N GLU A 102 15.29 13.23 -2.17
CA GLU A 102 14.45 14.43 -2.02
C GLU A 102 13.26 14.47 -3.00
N SER A 103 13.27 13.62 -4.04
CA SER A 103 12.20 13.55 -5.03
C SER A 103 10.92 12.85 -4.50
N CYS A 104 10.94 12.28 -3.31
CA CYS A 104 9.77 11.58 -2.72
C CYS A 104 8.55 12.50 -2.58
N HIS A 105 8.73 13.75 -2.18
CA HIS A 105 7.65 14.75 -2.08
C HIS A 105 7.02 15.06 -3.44
N GLU A 106 7.85 15.22 -4.47
CA GLU A 106 7.36 15.48 -5.83
C GLU A 106 6.58 14.27 -6.37
N PHE A 107 7.10 13.06 -6.19
CA PHE A 107 6.45 11.82 -6.61
C PHE A 107 5.12 11.58 -5.88
N ALA A 108 5.02 11.90 -4.61
CA ALA A 108 3.80 11.79 -3.82
C ALA A 108 2.69 12.73 -4.33
N ASN A 109 3.05 13.97 -4.70
CA ASN A 109 2.10 15.04 -4.99
C ASN A 109 1.78 15.24 -6.48
N ARG A 110 2.59 14.67 -7.41
CA ARG A 110 2.43 14.87 -8.85
C ARG A 110 2.00 13.58 -9.54
N ARG A 111 1.40 13.71 -10.71
CA ARG A 111 0.97 12.56 -11.54
C ARG A 111 1.53 12.70 -12.95
N LEU A 112 2.02 11.57 -13.48
CA LEU A 112 2.71 11.52 -14.78
C LEU A 112 1.74 11.22 -15.92
N PHE A 113 0.76 10.35 -15.68
CA PHE A 113 -0.16 9.85 -16.71
C PHE A 113 -1.49 9.36 -16.09
N PRO A 114 -2.56 9.19 -16.91
CA PRO A 114 -3.91 8.89 -16.43
C PRO A 114 -4.02 7.62 -15.59
N ASP A 115 -3.39 6.50 -16.00
CA ASP A 115 -3.50 5.24 -15.27
C ASP A 115 -2.95 5.34 -13.83
N GLN A 116 -1.94 6.18 -13.59
CA GLN A 116 -1.44 6.47 -12.25
C GLN A 116 -2.53 7.14 -11.38
N VAL A 117 -3.29 8.09 -11.96
CA VAL A 117 -4.42 8.71 -11.26
C VAL A 117 -5.50 7.68 -10.93
N VAL A 118 -5.83 6.82 -11.89
CA VAL A 118 -6.87 5.79 -11.73
C VAL A 118 -6.54 4.82 -10.59
N ARG A 119 -5.30 4.35 -10.51
CA ARG A 119 -4.88 3.30 -9.57
C ARG A 119 -4.37 3.82 -8.24
N ASN A 120 -3.59 4.89 -8.25
CA ASN A 120 -2.96 5.44 -7.03
C ASN A 120 -3.67 6.70 -6.50
N GLY A 121 -4.75 7.17 -7.19
CA GLY A 121 -5.46 8.39 -6.81
C GLY A 121 -4.74 9.67 -7.26
N ARG A 122 -5.34 10.80 -6.91
CA ARG A 122 -4.84 12.14 -7.29
C ARG A 122 -3.50 12.48 -6.65
N LYS A 123 -3.30 12.02 -5.41
CA LYS A 123 -2.09 12.16 -4.61
C LYS A 123 -1.84 10.87 -3.82
N SER A 124 -0.65 10.72 -3.28
CA SER A 124 -0.28 9.63 -2.37
C SER A 124 0.09 10.21 -1.00
N CYS A 125 -0.26 9.51 0.07
CA CYS A 125 0.17 9.87 1.41
C CYS A 125 1.67 9.61 1.55
N LEU A 126 2.45 10.60 1.96
CA LEU A 126 3.88 10.45 2.24
C LEU A 126 4.09 10.45 3.76
N VAL A 127 4.81 9.44 4.24
CA VAL A 127 5.13 9.24 5.65
C VAL A 127 6.64 9.43 5.83
N PRO A 128 7.09 10.37 6.65
CA PRO A 128 8.49 10.51 7.02
C PRO A 128 9.04 9.24 7.64
N TYR A 129 10.35 9.02 7.48
CA TYR A 129 11.00 7.85 8.06
C TYR A 129 10.72 7.70 9.56
N ALA A 130 10.29 6.52 9.94
CA ALA A 130 10.18 6.11 11.32
C ALA A 130 10.65 4.66 11.47
N THR A 131 11.24 4.34 12.62
CA THR A 131 11.70 2.97 12.91
C THR A 131 10.53 1.99 12.92
N PRO A 132 10.63 0.81 12.26
CA PRO A 132 9.60 -0.22 12.26
C PRO A 132 9.07 -0.54 13.65
N GLY A 133 7.79 -0.90 13.71
CA GLY A 133 7.07 -1.17 14.96
C GLY A 133 6.16 0.00 15.36
N ARG A 134 6.11 0.29 16.67
CA ARG A 134 5.21 1.32 17.20
C ARG A 134 5.49 2.73 16.66
N PRO A 135 6.75 3.19 16.54
CA PRO A 135 7.03 4.52 15.98
C PRO A 135 6.50 4.66 14.55
N LEU A 136 6.72 3.66 13.69
CA LEU A 136 6.22 3.66 12.32
C LEU A 136 4.69 3.68 12.28
N ARG A 137 4.01 2.85 13.10
CA ARG A 137 2.56 2.86 13.22
C ARG A 137 2.03 4.25 13.59
N ASP A 138 2.66 4.92 14.57
CA ASP A 138 2.22 6.21 15.06
C ASP A 138 2.40 7.31 14.00
N GLU A 139 3.50 7.26 13.23
CA GLU A 139 3.73 8.21 12.15
C GLU A 139 2.78 7.94 10.95
N ILE A 140 2.55 6.68 10.57
CA ILE A 140 1.55 6.31 9.56
C ILE A 140 0.17 6.84 9.94
N LYS A 141 -0.25 6.60 11.18
CA LYS A 141 -1.52 7.11 11.70
C LYS A 141 -1.63 8.62 11.50
N LYS A 142 -0.68 9.37 11.99
CA LYS A 142 -0.65 10.84 11.93
C LYS A 142 -0.73 11.35 10.50
N GLN A 143 0.04 10.77 9.58
CA GLN A 143 0.08 11.22 8.20
C GLN A 143 -1.19 10.83 7.42
N ILE A 144 -1.78 9.67 7.69
CA ILE A 144 -3.07 9.28 7.09
C ILE A 144 -4.20 10.20 7.59
N GLU A 145 -4.28 10.45 8.90
CA GLU A 145 -5.29 11.34 9.47
C GLU A 145 -5.18 12.75 8.84
N TYR A 146 -3.96 13.29 8.74
CA TYR A 146 -3.71 14.57 8.06
C TYR A 146 -4.12 14.52 6.57
N PHE A 147 -3.73 13.47 5.85
CA PHE A 147 -4.07 13.30 4.43
C PHE A 147 -5.58 13.22 4.21
N VAL A 148 -6.31 12.49 5.06
CA VAL A 148 -7.77 12.36 4.97
C VAL A 148 -8.45 13.70 5.26
N ASP A 149 -7.95 14.47 6.21
CA ASP A 149 -8.48 15.80 6.54
C ASP A 149 -8.30 16.79 5.36
N GLU A 150 -7.13 16.79 4.72
CA GLU A 150 -6.82 17.67 3.59
C GLU A 150 -7.47 17.26 2.27
N GLU A 151 -7.48 15.95 1.95
CA GLU A 151 -7.88 15.46 0.63
C GLU A 151 -9.33 14.93 0.57
N GLY A 152 -9.92 14.61 1.73
CA GLY A 152 -11.29 14.13 1.86
C GLY A 152 -11.50 12.66 1.46
N PHE A 153 -10.43 11.86 1.36
CA PHE A 153 -10.50 10.43 1.04
C PHE A 153 -9.32 9.67 1.63
N PHE A 154 -9.49 8.35 1.84
CA PHE A 154 -8.42 7.48 2.33
C PHE A 154 -7.41 7.17 1.21
N PRO A 155 -6.08 7.23 1.48
CA PRO A 155 -5.06 7.00 0.46
C PRO A 155 -4.98 5.53 0.04
N LYS A 156 -5.03 5.26 -1.27
CA LYS A 156 -4.79 3.92 -1.84
C LYS A 156 -3.32 3.52 -1.81
N LEU A 157 -2.43 4.52 -1.85
CA LEU A 157 -0.99 4.38 -1.83
C LEU A 157 -0.39 5.27 -0.76
N ILE A 158 0.36 4.65 0.15
CA ILE A 158 1.10 5.30 1.22
C ILE A 158 2.58 5.02 0.96
N LEU A 159 3.35 6.08 0.82
CA LEU A 159 4.79 6.06 0.56
C LEU A 159 5.52 6.26 1.88
N LEU A 160 6.46 5.38 2.20
CA LEU A 160 7.26 5.44 3.41
C LEU A 160 8.69 5.84 3.05
N GLU A 161 9.13 7.03 3.47
CA GLU A 161 10.50 7.50 3.22
C GLU A 161 11.54 6.48 3.73
N ASN A 162 12.56 6.21 2.91
CA ASN A 162 13.66 5.27 3.22
C ASN A 162 13.20 3.86 3.62
N HIS A 163 12.00 3.42 3.18
CA HIS A 163 11.48 2.12 3.58
C HIS A 163 10.80 1.38 2.42
N GLY A 164 9.61 1.79 2.04
CA GLY A 164 8.81 1.08 1.04
C GLY A 164 7.44 1.70 0.84
N ILE A 165 6.46 0.87 0.47
CA ILE A 165 5.09 1.32 0.24
C ILE A 165 4.07 0.49 1.01
N ILE A 166 2.92 1.08 1.30
CA ILE A 166 1.72 0.37 1.71
C ILE A 166 0.65 0.65 0.66
N THR A 167 0.00 -0.39 0.17
CA THR A 167 -1.17 -0.29 -0.69
C THR A 167 -2.37 -0.91 -0.01
N THR A 168 -3.53 -0.30 -0.21
CA THR A 168 -4.79 -0.69 0.41
C THR A 168 -5.87 -0.86 -0.64
N GLY A 169 -6.82 -1.73 -0.39
CA GLY A 169 -7.92 -1.96 -1.31
C GLY A 169 -9.12 -2.65 -0.69
N SER A 170 -10.27 -2.53 -1.36
CA SER A 170 -11.47 -3.29 -1.05
C SER A 170 -11.36 -4.75 -1.53
N SER A 171 -10.45 -5.00 -2.48
CA SER A 171 -10.08 -6.32 -2.99
C SER A 171 -8.57 -6.48 -3.05
N TYR A 172 -8.08 -7.71 -3.11
CA TYR A 172 -6.65 -7.97 -3.31
C TYR A 172 -6.16 -7.42 -4.66
N LYS A 173 -7.02 -7.43 -5.68
CA LYS A 173 -6.71 -6.87 -7.01
C LYS A 173 -6.46 -5.36 -6.97
N ASP A 174 -7.15 -4.62 -6.10
CA ASP A 174 -6.90 -3.20 -5.91
C ASP A 174 -5.48 -2.97 -5.36
N CYS A 175 -5.07 -3.75 -4.36
CA CYS A 175 -3.71 -3.69 -3.82
C CYS A 175 -2.65 -4.02 -4.89
N VAL A 176 -2.86 -5.10 -5.65
CA VAL A 176 -1.98 -5.50 -6.77
C VAL A 176 -1.86 -4.37 -7.78
N ALA A 177 -3.00 -3.85 -8.25
CA ALA A 177 -3.02 -2.81 -9.27
C ALA A 177 -2.34 -1.52 -8.79
N SER A 178 -2.55 -1.14 -7.54
CA SER A 178 -1.92 0.04 -6.94
C SER A 178 -0.41 -0.15 -6.77
N SER A 179 0.04 -1.32 -6.30
CA SER A 179 1.47 -1.63 -6.11
C SER A 179 2.23 -1.65 -7.43
N LEU A 180 1.73 -2.40 -8.42
CA LEU A 180 2.36 -2.49 -9.75
C LEU A 180 2.36 -1.14 -10.47
N MET A 181 1.29 -0.35 -10.32
CA MET A 181 1.23 1.00 -10.89
C MET A 181 2.22 1.95 -10.22
N CYS A 182 2.41 1.84 -8.90
CA CYS A 182 3.40 2.63 -8.20
C CYS A 182 4.81 2.35 -8.74
N GLU A 183 5.20 1.08 -8.84
CA GLU A 183 6.52 0.69 -9.34
C GLU A 183 6.73 1.10 -10.80
N LYS A 184 5.74 0.89 -11.68
CA LYS A 184 5.76 1.38 -13.07
C LYS A 184 5.92 2.90 -13.13
N SER A 185 5.18 3.64 -12.30
CA SER A 185 5.27 5.10 -12.26
C SER A 185 6.65 5.57 -11.77
N ALA A 186 7.22 4.84 -10.82
CA ALA A 186 8.56 5.13 -10.30
C ALA A 186 9.65 4.88 -11.35
N GLU A 187 9.56 3.79 -12.11
CA GLU A 187 10.46 3.51 -13.23
C GLU A 187 10.41 4.61 -14.28
N ILE A 188 9.19 5.02 -14.67
CA ILE A 188 8.98 6.13 -15.61
C ILE A 188 9.53 7.44 -15.05
N PHE A 189 9.26 7.74 -13.78
CA PHE A 189 9.74 8.95 -13.12
C PHE A 189 11.27 9.05 -13.16
N VAL A 190 11.96 7.96 -12.74
CA VAL A 190 13.43 7.90 -12.75
C VAL A 190 13.96 8.04 -14.18
N GLY A 191 13.38 7.32 -15.14
CA GLY A 191 13.78 7.41 -16.55
C GLY A 191 13.56 8.81 -17.13
N ALA A 192 12.39 9.42 -16.91
CA ALA A 192 12.07 10.76 -17.39
C ALA A 192 13.00 11.82 -16.79
N ARG A 193 13.36 11.71 -15.51
CA ARG A 193 14.31 12.59 -14.84
C ARG A 193 15.70 12.57 -15.49
N LEU A 194 16.14 11.40 -15.94
CA LEU A 194 17.41 11.25 -16.64
C LEU A 194 17.39 11.87 -18.05
N LEU A 195 16.21 11.90 -18.69
CA LEU A 195 16.03 12.48 -20.03
C LEU A 195 15.84 13.99 -20.02
N GLY A 196 15.54 14.58 -18.85
CA GLY A 196 15.37 16.03 -18.71
C GLY A 196 14.33 16.43 -17.66
N GLN A 197 13.59 17.50 -17.94
CA GLN A 197 12.52 17.95 -17.05
C GLN A 197 11.27 17.07 -17.24
N ILE A 198 10.72 16.62 -16.13
CA ILE A 198 9.49 15.82 -16.12
C ILE A 198 8.28 16.71 -16.48
N GLN A 199 7.46 16.23 -17.42
CA GLN A 199 6.16 16.83 -17.74
C GLN A 199 5.08 16.12 -16.92
N TYR A 200 4.43 16.85 -16.02
CA TYR A 200 3.35 16.34 -15.20
C TYR A 200 1.98 16.69 -15.76
N LEU A 201 0.99 15.90 -15.42
CA LEU A 201 -0.40 16.31 -15.59
C LEU A 201 -0.68 17.55 -14.74
N THR A 202 -1.45 18.48 -15.29
CA THR A 202 -1.99 19.61 -14.53
C THR A 202 -3.09 19.14 -13.58
N GLU A 203 -3.39 19.92 -12.53
CA GLU A 203 -4.49 19.60 -11.61
C GLU A 203 -5.83 19.43 -12.35
N HIS A 204 -6.10 20.27 -13.35
CA HIS A 204 -7.30 20.16 -14.17
C HIS A 204 -7.36 18.81 -14.92
N GLN A 205 -6.23 18.34 -15.49
CA GLN A 205 -6.16 17.04 -16.16
C GLN A 205 -6.32 15.88 -15.18
N ILE A 206 -5.71 15.96 -14.00
CA ILE A 206 -5.87 14.98 -12.92
C ILE A 206 -7.34 14.87 -12.51
N MET A 207 -8.00 16.01 -12.27
CA MET A 207 -9.41 16.05 -11.90
C MET A 207 -10.33 15.54 -12.99
N ALA A 208 -10.01 15.80 -14.26
CA ALA A 208 -10.77 15.29 -15.40
C ALA A 208 -10.72 13.75 -15.43
N VAL A 209 -9.54 13.14 -15.24
CA VAL A 209 -9.39 11.67 -15.17
C VAL A 209 -10.10 11.10 -13.92
N ASP A 210 -9.95 11.74 -12.76
CA ASP A 210 -10.54 11.24 -11.52
C ASP A 210 -12.07 11.21 -11.55
N LYS A 211 -12.69 12.20 -12.22
CA LYS A 211 -14.15 12.33 -12.33
C LYS A 211 -14.75 11.63 -13.57
N ASP A 212 -13.93 11.05 -14.46
CA ASP A 212 -14.43 10.41 -15.66
C ASP A 212 -15.26 9.17 -15.31
N PRO A 213 -16.53 9.06 -15.75
CA PRO A 213 -17.38 7.91 -15.48
C PRO A 213 -16.83 6.58 -16.02
N ASN A 214 -16.12 6.60 -17.14
CA ASN A 214 -15.51 5.41 -17.72
C ASN A 214 -14.36 4.93 -16.84
N GLU A 215 -13.55 5.83 -16.30
CA GLU A 215 -12.49 5.48 -15.37
C GLU A 215 -13.06 5.01 -14.02
N ALA A 216 -14.16 5.58 -13.56
CA ALA A 216 -14.89 5.08 -12.38
C ALA A 216 -15.42 3.65 -12.60
N TYR A 217 -15.88 3.32 -13.80
CA TYR A 217 -16.27 1.95 -14.18
C TYR A 217 -15.05 1.01 -14.21
N ARG A 218 -13.95 1.41 -14.85
CA ARG A 218 -12.70 0.62 -14.90
C ARG A 218 -12.13 0.31 -13.51
N ARG A 219 -12.28 1.21 -12.53
CA ARG A 219 -11.87 0.95 -11.13
C ARG A 219 -12.64 -0.18 -10.47
N LYS A 220 -13.89 -0.46 -10.91
CA LYS A 220 -14.77 -1.47 -10.32
C LYS A 220 -14.61 -2.88 -10.91
N ILE A 221 -14.11 -2.99 -12.14
CA ILE A 221 -14.04 -4.27 -12.88
C ILE A 221 -12.66 -4.92 -12.83
N PHE A 222 -11.68 -4.26 -12.28
CA PHE A 222 -10.32 -4.73 -12.04
C PHE A 222 -10.00 -4.63 -10.56
#